data_784d7a5074dd6071ac071eb6ce937230
#
_entry.id   784d7a5074dd6071ac071eb6ce937230
#
_cell.length_a   1.000
_cell.length_b   1.000
_cell.length_c   1.000
_cell.angle_alpha   90.00
_cell.angle_beta   90.00
_cell.angle_gamma   90.00
#
_symmetry.space_group_name_H-M   'P 1'
#
loop_
_entity.id
_entity.type
_entity.pdbx_description
1 polymer ?
#
loop_
_entity_poly.entity_id
_entity_poly.type
_entity_poly.pdbx_seq_one_letter_code
_entity_poly.pdbx_strand_id
1 'polypeptide(L)'
;VASVSCIYGLGSPVDYQNMVISLRPGMIRDRDEVVAKLIEIQYDRNDMDFHRGTFRVRGDVLEVIPAYESDVAIRIEFFGDEVDRITEVDILTGEIKDELKHVAIFPASHYVVDKENINRAVKAIEEELEERRDLPDRTGDHDPSQEICEPGHREAARVPLGQAGILHHLCLLLYR
;
A
#
# COMPACT_ATOMS: atom_id res chain seq x y z
N VAL A 1 -13.91 -17.05 13.92
CA VAL A 1 -12.89 -17.55 12.97
C VAL A 1 -12.03 -16.37 12.59
N ALA A 2 -10.71 -16.46 12.78
CA ALA A 2 -9.75 -15.41 12.43
C ALA A 2 -8.66 -15.98 11.52
N SER A 3 -8.17 -15.16 10.59
CA SER A 3 -7.04 -15.50 9.73
C SER A 3 -5.73 -15.41 10.51
N VAL A 4 -4.73 -16.18 10.13
CA VAL A 4 -3.36 -16.12 10.71
C VAL A 4 -2.75 -14.71 10.57
N SER A 5 -3.13 -13.97 9.53
CA SER A 5 -2.72 -12.57 9.34
C SER A 5 -3.19 -11.63 10.46
N CYS A 6 -4.23 -12.00 11.22
CA CYS A 6 -4.65 -11.23 12.40
C CYS A 6 -3.67 -11.32 13.58
N ILE A 7 -2.78 -12.30 13.56
CA ILE A 7 -1.80 -12.57 14.64
C ILE A 7 -0.41 -12.02 14.27
N TYR A 8 -0.08 -11.98 12.97
CA TYR A 8 1.24 -11.62 12.47
C TYR A 8 1.18 -10.49 11.44
N GLY A 9 1.83 -9.37 11.73
CA GLY A 9 2.30 -8.44 10.71
C GLY A 9 1.27 -7.48 10.12
N LEU A 10 0.17 -7.17 10.80
CA LEU A 10 -0.78 -6.15 10.34
C LEU A 10 -0.26 -4.70 10.47
N GLY A 11 1.00 -4.50 10.81
CA GLY A 11 1.56 -3.16 11.01
C GLY A 11 1.03 -2.46 12.28
N SER A 12 1.45 -1.21 12.46
CA SER A 12 0.97 -0.38 13.56
C SER A 12 -0.43 0.17 13.25
N PRO A 13 -1.42 0.04 14.14
CA PRO A 13 -2.73 0.67 13.96
C PRO A 13 -2.66 2.20 13.79
N VAL A 14 -1.65 2.82 14.39
CA VAL A 14 -1.41 4.26 14.30
C VAL A 14 -0.96 4.64 12.90
N ASP A 15 -0.05 3.86 12.30
CA ASP A 15 0.43 4.09 10.94
C ASP A 15 -0.72 3.93 9.94
N TYR A 16 -1.57 2.93 10.12
CA TYR A 16 -2.75 2.73 9.30
C TYR A 16 -3.73 3.92 9.38
N GLN A 17 -3.95 4.48 10.58
CA GLN A 17 -4.80 5.66 10.76
C GLN A 17 -4.22 6.91 10.11
N ASN A 18 -2.89 7.08 10.14
CA ASN A 18 -2.20 8.21 9.50
C ASN A 18 -2.26 8.17 7.97
N MET A 19 -2.52 6.99 7.39
CA MET A 19 -2.63 6.79 5.95
C MET A 19 -4.04 6.98 5.39
N VAL A 20 -5.04 7.26 6.24
CA VAL A 20 -6.40 7.55 5.78
C VAL A 20 -6.45 8.91 5.12
N ILE A 21 -7.00 8.95 3.90
CA ILE A 21 -7.26 10.20 3.18
C ILE A 21 -8.65 10.70 3.58
N SER A 22 -8.69 11.84 4.26
CA SER A 22 -9.93 12.48 4.70
C SER A 22 -10.16 13.74 3.88
N LEU A 23 -11.29 13.82 3.17
CA LEU A 23 -11.66 14.96 2.32
C LEU A 23 -13.04 15.46 2.66
N ARG A 24 -13.22 16.79 2.50
CA ARG A 24 -14.50 17.48 2.67
C ARG A 24 -14.65 18.54 1.60
N PRO A 25 -15.87 18.81 1.10
CA PRO A 25 -16.13 19.96 0.24
C PRO A 25 -15.66 21.27 0.91
N GLY A 26 -15.07 22.16 0.13
CA GLY A 26 -14.47 23.41 0.61
C GLY A 26 -13.06 23.27 1.18
N MET A 27 -12.44 22.08 1.15
CA MET A 27 -11.08 21.86 1.62
C MET A 27 -10.08 22.23 0.53
N ILE A 28 -9.09 23.05 0.90
CA ILE A 28 -7.98 23.37 -0.03
C ILE A 28 -7.01 22.19 -0.05
N ARG A 29 -6.99 21.50 -1.16
CA ARG A 29 -6.14 20.33 -1.44
C ARG A 29 -5.92 20.19 -2.92
N ASP A 30 -4.66 20.19 -3.35
CA ASP A 30 -4.31 19.92 -4.72
C ASP A 30 -4.70 18.48 -5.11
N ARG A 31 -5.33 18.34 -6.27
CA ARG A 31 -5.70 17.05 -6.86
C ARG A 31 -4.49 16.11 -6.96
N ASP A 32 -3.34 16.61 -7.41
CA ASP A 32 -2.15 15.79 -7.62
C ASP A 32 -1.54 15.33 -6.28
N GLU A 33 -1.69 16.11 -5.21
CA GLU A 33 -1.36 15.68 -3.85
C GLU A 33 -2.26 14.52 -3.39
N VAL A 34 -3.55 14.58 -3.68
CA VAL A 34 -4.48 13.50 -3.35
C VAL A 34 -4.16 12.24 -4.16
N VAL A 35 -3.84 12.38 -5.44
CA VAL A 35 -3.41 11.27 -6.31
C VAL A 35 -2.13 10.63 -5.79
N ALA A 36 -1.13 11.42 -5.39
CA ALA A 36 0.10 10.90 -4.81
C ALA A 36 -0.15 10.10 -3.53
N LYS A 37 -1.06 10.57 -2.67
CA LYS A 37 -1.48 9.85 -1.47
C LYS A 37 -2.23 8.56 -1.79
N LEU A 38 -3.08 8.52 -2.82
CA LEU A 38 -3.76 7.29 -3.24
C LEU A 38 -2.75 6.21 -3.65
N ILE A 39 -1.72 6.58 -4.41
CA ILE A 39 -0.63 5.66 -4.78
C ILE A 39 0.12 5.18 -3.53
N GLU A 40 0.37 6.07 -2.57
CA GLU A 40 1.06 5.73 -1.31
C GLU A 40 0.28 4.70 -0.49
N ILE A 41 -1.06 4.79 -0.47
CA ILE A 41 -1.95 3.85 0.20
C ILE A 41 -2.36 2.65 -0.66
N GLN A 42 -1.61 2.37 -1.73
CA GLN A 42 -1.71 1.17 -2.58
C GLN A 42 -2.95 1.11 -3.48
N TYR A 43 -3.47 2.25 -3.91
CA TYR A 43 -4.43 2.29 -5.01
C TYR A 43 -3.71 2.34 -6.35
N ASP A 44 -4.19 1.58 -7.31
CA ASP A 44 -3.66 1.56 -8.66
C ASP A 44 -4.43 2.55 -9.56
N ARG A 45 -3.71 3.30 -10.38
CA ARG A 45 -4.34 4.10 -11.42
C ARG A 45 -4.73 3.22 -12.59
N ASN A 46 -6.03 3.12 -12.85
CA ASN A 46 -6.53 2.37 -13.99
C ASN A 46 -7.72 3.10 -14.64
N ASP A 47 -7.48 3.67 -15.81
CA ASP A 47 -8.51 4.41 -16.56
C ASP A 47 -9.36 3.48 -17.45
N MET A 48 -8.90 2.24 -17.72
CA MET A 48 -9.53 1.28 -18.62
C MET A 48 -10.38 0.26 -17.89
N ASP A 49 -9.81 -0.36 -16.86
CA ASP A 49 -10.47 -1.39 -16.04
C ASP A 49 -10.66 -0.84 -14.62
N PHE A 50 -11.82 -0.21 -14.42
CA PHE A 50 -12.15 0.48 -13.18
C PHE A 50 -12.83 -0.47 -12.22
N HIS A 51 -12.06 -0.98 -11.26
CA HIS A 51 -12.48 -1.96 -10.27
C HIS A 51 -12.03 -1.57 -8.86
N ARG A 52 -12.40 -2.37 -7.89
CA ARG A 52 -12.09 -2.18 -6.47
C ARG A 52 -10.58 -1.99 -6.23
N GLY A 53 -10.22 -0.95 -5.47
CA GLY A 53 -8.83 -0.60 -5.17
C GLY A 53 -8.14 0.18 -6.29
N THR A 54 -8.90 0.68 -7.27
CA THR A 54 -8.37 1.52 -8.35
C THR A 54 -8.93 2.94 -8.30
N PHE A 55 -8.23 3.85 -8.94
CA PHE A 55 -8.71 5.21 -9.18
C PHE A 55 -8.45 5.61 -10.62
N ARG A 56 -9.21 6.59 -11.10
CA ARG A 56 -9.01 7.22 -12.40
C ARG A 56 -9.15 8.73 -12.32
N VAL A 57 -8.46 9.43 -13.20
CA VAL A 57 -8.46 10.90 -13.25
C VAL A 57 -8.94 11.36 -14.61
N ARG A 58 -9.95 12.21 -14.64
CA ARG A 58 -10.49 12.81 -15.87
C ARG A 58 -10.66 14.31 -15.70
N GLY A 59 -9.67 15.09 -16.17
CA GLY A 59 -9.63 16.52 -15.94
C GLY A 59 -9.53 16.84 -14.44
N ASP A 60 -10.46 17.61 -13.93
CA ASP A 60 -10.53 18.01 -12.52
C ASP A 60 -11.38 17.04 -11.67
N VAL A 61 -11.71 15.88 -12.21
CA VAL A 61 -12.49 14.85 -11.53
C VAL A 61 -11.62 13.66 -11.21
N LEU A 62 -11.61 13.27 -9.95
CA LEU A 62 -10.98 12.06 -9.41
C LEU A 62 -12.07 11.08 -9.00
N GLU A 63 -12.04 9.88 -9.54
CA GLU A 63 -12.95 8.80 -9.15
C GLU A 63 -12.16 7.66 -8.53
N VAL A 64 -12.60 7.19 -7.38
CA VAL A 64 -11.95 6.13 -6.60
C VAL A 64 -12.97 5.06 -6.25
N ILE A 65 -12.66 3.79 -6.50
CA ILE A 65 -13.43 2.67 -5.95
C ILE A 65 -12.72 2.18 -4.69
N PRO A 66 -13.29 2.43 -3.50
CA PRO A 66 -12.69 1.98 -2.26
C PRO A 66 -12.46 0.46 -2.24
N ALA A 67 -11.41 0.02 -1.55
CA ALA A 67 -11.08 -1.42 -1.48
C ALA A 67 -12.16 -2.25 -0.75
N TYR A 68 -13.01 -1.61 0.05
CA TYR A 68 -14.09 -2.22 0.81
C TYR A 68 -15.46 -2.15 0.10
N GLU A 69 -15.54 -1.44 -1.05
CA GLU A 69 -16.74 -1.31 -1.87
C GLU A 69 -16.55 -2.02 -3.21
N SER A 70 -17.66 -2.45 -3.83
CA SER A 70 -17.62 -3.10 -5.16
C SER A 70 -18.49 -2.41 -6.20
N ASP A 71 -19.55 -1.73 -5.78
CA ASP A 71 -20.60 -1.24 -6.66
C ASP A 71 -20.69 0.29 -6.69
N VAL A 72 -19.90 0.97 -5.85
CA VAL A 72 -19.94 2.41 -5.68
C VAL A 72 -18.54 3.00 -5.86
N ALA A 73 -18.45 4.05 -6.64
CA ALA A 73 -17.26 4.87 -6.76
C ALA A 73 -17.49 6.21 -6.06
N ILE A 74 -16.46 6.73 -5.43
CA ILE A 74 -16.42 8.07 -4.87
C ILE A 74 -15.88 8.99 -5.96
N ARG A 75 -16.69 9.96 -6.37
CA ARG A 75 -16.30 11.01 -7.30
C ARG A 75 -16.01 12.28 -6.53
N ILE A 76 -14.82 12.82 -6.72
CA ILE A 76 -14.32 14.03 -6.11
C ILE A 76 -14.08 15.04 -7.24
N GLU A 77 -14.80 16.14 -7.21
CA GLU A 77 -14.68 17.22 -8.18
C GLU A 77 -13.84 18.33 -7.57
N PHE A 78 -12.83 18.78 -8.31
CA PHE A 78 -11.93 19.87 -7.89
C PHE A 78 -12.21 21.14 -8.69
N PHE A 79 -12.08 22.27 -8.04
CA PHE A 79 -12.06 23.57 -8.69
C PHE A 79 -10.76 24.29 -8.34
N GLY A 80 -9.75 24.19 -9.24
CA GLY A 80 -8.38 24.56 -8.89
C GLY A 80 -7.83 23.67 -7.78
N ASP A 81 -7.41 24.30 -6.69
CA ASP A 81 -6.84 23.61 -5.51
C ASP A 81 -7.88 23.34 -4.41
N GLU A 82 -9.17 23.47 -4.72
CA GLU A 82 -10.24 23.27 -3.76
C GLU A 82 -11.11 22.06 -4.15
N VAL A 83 -11.48 21.26 -3.15
CA VAL A 83 -12.47 20.19 -3.31
C VAL A 83 -13.86 20.84 -3.38
N ASP A 84 -14.44 20.88 -4.58
CA ASP A 84 -15.75 21.51 -4.80
C ASP A 84 -16.89 20.60 -4.31
N ARG A 85 -16.90 19.36 -4.76
CA ARG A 85 -17.97 18.41 -4.44
C ARG A 85 -17.46 16.97 -4.33
N ILE A 86 -18.12 16.21 -3.47
CA ILE A 86 -17.88 14.77 -3.30
C ILE A 86 -19.21 14.04 -3.44
N THR A 87 -19.28 13.07 -4.34
CA THR A 87 -20.50 12.29 -4.60
C THR A 87 -20.21 10.79 -4.65
N GLU A 88 -21.19 10.01 -4.24
CA GLU A 88 -21.22 8.57 -4.51
C GLU A 88 -21.90 8.33 -5.86
N VAL A 89 -21.24 7.56 -6.71
CA VAL A 89 -21.75 7.22 -8.04
C VAL A 89 -21.79 5.71 -8.23
N ASP A 90 -22.83 5.25 -8.88
CA ASP A 90 -22.92 3.86 -9.32
C ASP A 90 -21.92 3.60 -10.46
N ILE A 91 -21.13 2.54 -10.34
CA ILE A 91 -20.06 2.24 -11.29
C ILE A 91 -20.62 1.88 -12.68
N LEU A 92 -21.78 1.19 -12.71
CA LEU A 92 -22.38 0.69 -13.94
C LEU A 92 -23.18 1.76 -14.68
N THR A 93 -24.01 2.50 -13.95
CA THR A 93 -24.91 3.49 -14.54
C THR A 93 -24.30 4.89 -14.60
N GLY A 94 -23.34 5.18 -13.70
CA GLY A 94 -22.78 6.52 -13.53
C GLY A 94 -23.72 7.48 -12.81
N GLU A 95 -24.86 6.99 -12.28
CA GLU A 95 -25.82 7.81 -11.55
C GLU A 95 -25.28 8.21 -10.18
N ILE A 96 -25.56 9.46 -9.79
CA ILE A 96 -25.23 9.97 -8.46
C ILE A 96 -26.22 9.35 -7.47
N LYS A 97 -25.71 8.58 -6.50
CA LYS A 97 -26.51 7.99 -5.43
C LYS A 97 -26.68 8.94 -4.25
N ASP A 98 -25.61 9.60 -3.85
CA ASP A 98 -25.64 10.52 -2.71
C ASP A 98 -24.54 11.60 -2.85
N GLU A 99 -24.73 12.70 -2.13
CA GLU A 99 -23.74 13.78 -1.99
C GLU A 99 -23.13 13.74 -0.58
N LEU A 100 -21.80 13.58 -0.53
CA LEU A 100 -21.09 13.38 0.72
C LEU A 100 -20.53 14.70 1.27
N LYS A 101 -20.79 14.95 2.55
CA LYS A 101 -20.16 16.06 3.30
C LYS A 101 -18.74 15.73 3.79
N HIS A 102 -18.38 14.47 3.77
CA HIS A 102 -17.08 13.98 4.20
C HIS A 102 -16.86 12.57 3.65
N VAL A 103 -15.65 12.29 3.21
CA VAL A 103 -15.21 10.95 2.84
C VAL A 103 -13.90 10.60 3.52
N ALA A 104 -13.78 9.35 3.94
CA ALA A 104 -12.55 8.76 4.44
C ALA A 104 -12.18 7.57 3.56
N ILE A 105 -11.07 7.68 2.82
CA ILE A 105 -10.56 6.61 1.97
C ILE A 105 -9.47 5.88 2.74
N PHE A 106 -9.71 4.61 3.01
CA PHE A 106 -8.77 3.74 3.73
C PHE A 106 -7.79 3.08 2.76
N PRO A 107 -6.60 2.66 3.22
CA PRO A 107 -5.64 1.95 2.39
C PRO A 107 -6.22 0.71 1.70
N ALA A 108 -5.83 0.48 0.45
CA ALA A 108 -6.29 -0.66 -0.33
C ALA A 108 -5.76 -2.00 0.20
N SER A 109 -4.65 -1.96 0.94
CA SER A 109 -4.02 -3.12 1.57
C SER A 109 -3.79 -2.89 3.06
N HIS A 110 -3.86 -3.96 3.85
CA HIS A 110 -3.49 -3.93 5.27
C HIS A 110 -1.97 -3.89 5.50
N TYR A 111 -1.18 -4.10 4.45
CA TYR A 111 0.29 -4.16 4.50
C TYR A 111 0.95 -2.86 4.02
N VAL A 112 0.36 -1.73 4.36
CA VAL A 112 0.95 -0.43 4.02
C VAL A 112 1.99 -0.09 5.08
N VAL A 113 3.21 0.18 4.64
CA VAL A 113 4.34 0.56 5.48
C VAL A 113 4.80 1.95 5.09
N ASP A 114 5.03 2.80 6.07
CA ASP A 114 5.54 4.15 5.86
C ASP A 114 6.93 4.12 5.20
N LYS A 115 7.17 5.09 4.30
CA LYS A 115 8.44 5.25 3.57
C LYS A 115 9.66 5.35 4.49
N GLU A 116 9.51 5.97 5.66
CA GLU A 116 10.59 6.06 6.65
C GLU A 116 10.97 4.68 7.21
N ASN A 117 9.98 3.82 7.43
CA ASN A 117 10.18 2.45 7.89
C ASN A 117 10.86 1.60 6.80
N ILE A 118 10.48 1.78 5.53
CA ILE A 118 11.12 1.11 4.39
C ILE A 118 12.59 1.53 4.29
N ASN A 119 12.88 2.82 4.33
CA ASN A 119 14.25 3.33 4.26
C ASN A 119 15.14 2.86 5.42
N ARG A 120 14.56 2.75 6.63
CA ARG A 120 15.27 2.15 7.78
C ARG A 120 15.57 0.67 7.57
N ALA A 121 14.59 -0.07 7.06
CA ALA A 121 14.77 -1.49 6.77
C ALA A 121 15.82 -1.73 5.68
N VAL A 122 15.82 -0.92 4.62
CA VAL A 122 16.83 -1.00 3.55
C VAL A 122 18.22 -0.77 4.11
N LYS A 123 18.43 0.30 4.91
CA LYS A 123 19.73 0.56 5.53
C LYS A 123 20.20 -0.59 6.44
N ALA A 124 19.30 -1.12 7.26
CA ALA A 124 19.64 -2.25 8.14
C ALA A 124 20.02 -3.51 7.36
N ILE A 125 19.37 -3.76 6.22
CA ILE A 125 19.69 -4.87 5.31
C ILE A 125 21.04 -4.63 4.64
N GLU A 126 21.33 -3.41 4.18
CA GLU A 126 22.62 -3.07 3.58
C GLU A 126 23.78 -3.26 4.58
N GLU A 127 23.62 -2.78 5.81
CA GLU A 127 24.58 -2.96 6.90
C GLU A 127 24.82 -4.46 7.21
N GLU A 128 23.75 -5.26 7.32
CA GLU A 128 23.85 -6.69 7.56
C GLU A 128 24.55 -7.43 6.39
N LEU A 129 24.28 -7.01 5.16
CA LEU A 129 24.92 -7.59 3.96
C LEU A 129 26.43 -7.28 3.93
N GLU A 130 26.84 -6.06 4.30
CA GLU A 130 28.25 -5.70 4.39
C GLU A 130 28.97 -6.52 5.47
N GLU A 131 28.36 -6.62 6.66
CA GLU A 131 28.90 -7.44 7.76
C GLU A 131 29.07 -8.92 7.33
N ARG A 132 28.09 -9.49 6.63
CA ARG A 132 28.16 -10.89 6.17
C ARG A 132 29.15 -11.09 5.04
N ARG A 133 29.35 -10.12 4.17
CA ARG A 133 30.34 -10.20 3.09
C ARG A 133 31.77 -10.25 3.62
N ASP A 134 32.04 -9.57 4.73
CA ASP A 134 33.36 -9.52 5.38
C ASP A 134 33.66 -10.73 6.27
N LEU A 135 32.66 -11.59 6.53
CA LEU A 135 32.89 -12.85 7.25
C LEU A 135 33.58 -13.85 6.33
N PRO A 136 34.77 -14.38 6.70
CA PRO A 136 35.42 -15.40 5.91
C PRO A 136 34.54 -16.64 5.82
N ASP A 137 34.35 -17.12 4.58
CA ASP A 137 33.56 -18.29 4.26
C ASP A 137 34.08 -19.51 5.07
N ARG A 138 33.30 -19.87 6.12
CA ARG A 138 33.65 -20.97 7.02
C ARG A 138 33.22 -22.34 6.52
N THR A 139 32.53 -22.39 5.40
CA THR A 139 32.06 -23.64 4.81
C THR A 139 32.34 -23.56 3.30
N GLY A 140 33.37 -24.30 2.88
CA GLY A 140 33.65 -24.46 1.46
C GLY A 140 32.40 -24.91 0.71
N ASP A 141 32.14 -24.30 -0.44
CA ASP A 141 31.16 -24.67 -1.48
C ASP A 141 29.68 -24.43 -1.24
N HIS A 142 29.27 -23.51 -0.39
CA HIS A 142 27.84 -23.12 -0.35
C HIS A 142 27.66 -21.63 -0.61
N ASP A 143 27.12 -21.31 -1.78
CA ASP A 143 26.69 -19.95 -2.15
C ASP A 143 25.37 -19.64 -1.41
N PRO A 144 25.36 -18.75 -0.38
CA PRO A 144 24.14 -18.45 0.37
C PRO A 144 23.06 -17.77 -0.47
N SER A 145 23.38 -17.29 -1.66
CA SER A 145 22.38 -16.71 -2.60
C SER A 145 21.47 -17.79 -3.22
N GLN A 146 21.85 -19.07 -3.18
CA GLN A 146 21.04 -20.18 -3.68
C GLN A 146 20.05 -20.71 -2.65
N GLU A 147 20.31 -20.56 -1.36
CA GLU A 147 19.42 -21.07 -0.29
C GLU A 147 18.15 -20.24 -0.07
N ILE A 148 18.14 -18.97 -0.48
CA ILE A 148 16.99 -18.08 -0.28
C ILE A 148 15.83 -18.36 -1.24
N CYS A 149 16.08 -19.10 -2.34
CA CYS A 149 15.10 -19.33 -3.40
C CYS A 149 14.57 -20.77 -3.53
N GLU A 150 14.97 -21.72 -2.68
CA GLU A 150 14.43 -23.09 -2.76
C GLU A 150 13.24 -23.29 -1.80
N PRO A 151 12.03 -23.60 -2.29
CA PRO A 151 10.88 -23.92 -1.45
C PRO A 151 10.99 -25.37 -0.95
N GLY A 152 11.64 -25.60 0.19
CA GLY A 152 11.66 -26.97 0.73
C GLY A 152 12.44 -27.26 2.00
N HIS A 153 13.37 -26.46 2.43
CA HIS A 153 14.12 -26.76 3.65
C HIS A 153 13.59 -26.01 4.87
N ARG A 154 12.87 -26.75 5.70
CA ARG A 154 12.52 -26.35 7.05
C ARG A 154 13.69 -26.67 7.97
N GLU A 155 14.56 -25.70 8.24
CA GLU A 155 15.17 -25.63 9.56
C GLU A 155 15.54 -24.17 9.86
N ALA A 156 14.85 -23.62 10.82
CA ALA A 156 14.83 -22.21 11.13
C ALA A 156 16.10 -21.77 11.84
N ALA A 157 16.91 -20.96 11.21
CA ALA A 157 17.69 -19.99 11.96
C ALA A 157 16.69 -19.01 12.61
N ARG A 158 16.76 -18.86 13.93
CA ARG A 158 15.89 -17.98 14.73
C ARG A 158 16.15 -16.51 14.37
N VAL A 159 15.48 -16.02 13.37
CA VAL A 159 15.32 -14.58 13.12
C VAL A 159 14.21 -14.08 14.05
N PRO A 160 14.38 -12.99 14.80
CA PRO A 160 13.31 -12.43 15.63
C PRO A 160 12.08 -12.15 14.77
N LEU A 161 10.94 -12.65 15.20
CA LEU A 161 9.64 -12.76 14.51
C LEU A 161 9.06 -11.45 13.92
N GLY A 162 9.71 -10.30 14.11
CA GLY A 162 9.29 -9.01 13.55
C GLY A 162 9.84 -8.66 12.16
N GLN A 163 10.90 -9.34 11.70
CA GLN A 163 11.60 -8.96 10.45
C GLN A 163 11.37 -9.93 9.27
N ALA A 164 10.93 -11.15 9.54
CA ALA A 164 10.75 -12.18 8.51
C ALA A 164 9.65 -11.86 7.46
N GLY A 165 8.64 -11.08 7.83
CA GLY A 165 7.55 -10.67 6.93
C GLY A 165 7.99 -9.66 5.88
N ILE A 166 8.95 -8.80 6.22
CA ILE A 166 9.42 -7.71 5.35
C ILE A 166 10.35 -8.26 4.27
N LEU A 167 11.19 -9.22 4.61
CA LEU A 167 12.13 -9.85 3.67
C LEU A 167 11.41 -10.63 2.55
N HIS A 168 10.33 -11.33 2.87
CA HIS A 168 9.57 -12.07 1.88
C HIS A 168 8.86 -11.15 0.86
N HIS A 169 8.43 -9.98 1.30
CA HIS A 169 7.74 -9.01 0.43
C HIS A 169 8.72 -8.20 -0.44
N LEU A 170 9.90 -7.86 0.08
CA LEU A 170 10.96 -7.19 -0.69
C LEU A 170 11.55 -8.10 -1.78
N CYS A 171 11.66 -9.40 -1.53
CA CYS A 171 12.14 -10.36 -2.53
C CYS A 171 11.18 -10.46 -3.74
N LEU A 172 9.86 -10.30 -3.52
CA LEU A 172 8.85 -10.29 -4.59
C LEU A 172 8.81 -8.97 -5.38
N LEU A 173 9.27 -7.86 -4.80
CA LEU A 173 9.30 -6.54 -5.45
C LEU A 173 10.58 -6.31 -6.28
N LEU A 174 11.69 -6.98 -5.95
CA LEU A 174 12.96 -6.86 -6.68
C LEU A 174 13.07 -7.80 -7.89
N TYR A 175 12.12 -8.75 -8.07
CA TYR A 175 12.10 -9.72 -9.18
C TYR A 175 10.94 -9.48 -10.18
N ARG A 176 10.41 -8.25 -10.24
CA ARG A 176 9.48 -7.86 -11.31
C ARG A 176 10.03 -6.76 -12.19
#